data_b432e18b9fd41d54c5f6aa6b2fba2147
#
_entry.id   b432e18b9fd41d54c5f6aa6b2fba2147
#
_cell.length_a   1.000
_cell.length_b   1.000
_cell.length_c   1.000
_cell.angle_alpha   90.00
_cell.angle_beta   90.00
_cell.angle_gamma   90.00
#
_symmetry.space_group_name_H-M   'P 1'
#
loop_
_entity.id
_entity.type
_entity.pdbx_description
1 polymer ?
#
loop_
_entity_poly.entity_id
_entity_poly.type
_entity_poly.pdbx_seq_one_letter_code
_entity_poly.pdbx_strand_id
1 'polypeptide(L)'
;MSKIFIISNTNFNISKNISTKEWLKNMDYYYYNEFIPYLKNNVQDNDVLIHLGNLLCKTKTIDLNVLKFIQTIFEKISEILPVYILEGENDNLGLNILKNFKNIEIIKEPKEIEILLNQTFAMLPINTKTEDIDNFDSDYCFFNFDYLNNPKKDIIISKLKKFKKCYNGFYDKNGVTVNIKNLAAPYNITSDDKKGFIVLETHENKDKFIQNKISPNFKKISINTESDLNISPDTFKNNYISLNINKRLLVDNKLKIEMMIAEHDIVNITYSDDEIIKDREDILELNNSSLSLNEMVIDYINQSPSENKNRVLQEFKNIVELNKK
;
A
#
# COMPACT_ATOMS: atom_id res chain seq x y z
N MET A 1 -25.83 20.12 7.24
CA MET A 1 -24.57 19.80 7.94
C MET A 1 -23.65 19.25 6.90
N SER A 2 -22.44 19.77 6.80
CA SER A 2 -21.54 19.31 5.73
C SER A 2 -20.53 18.32 6.25
N LYS A 3 -20.25 17.31 5.45
CA LYS A 3 -19.29 16.23 5.74
C LYS A 3 -18.12 16.27 4.77
N ILE A 4 -16.97 15.89 5.26
CA ILE A 4 -15.79 15.63 4.44
C ILE A 4 -15.48 14.15 4.54
N PHE A 5 -15.53 13.47 3.39
CA PHE A 5 -15.06 12.09 3.26
C PHE A 5 -13.56 12.12 2.97
N ILE A 6 -12.76 11.41 3.74
CA ILE A 6 -11.29 11.48 3.65
C ILE A 6 -10.75 10.08 3.38
N ILE A 7 -10.06 9.92 2.26
CA ILE A 7 -9.35 8.69 1.90
C ILE A 7 -7.89 8.99 1.58
N SER A 8 -7.04 7.99 1.61
CA SER A 8 -5.62 8.12 1.36
C SER A 8 -4.99 6.82 0.88
N ASN A 9 -3.78 6.90 0.33
CA ASN A 9 -2.91 5.74 0.08
C ASN A 9 -3.61 4.62 -0.70
N THR A 10 -4.38 4.98 -1.72
CA THR A 10 -5.12 3.98 -2.50
C THR A 10 -4.22 3.05 -3.28
N ASN A 11 -3.02 3.51 -3.67
CA ASN A 11 -1.97 2.65 -4.23
C ASN A 11 -2.49 1.66 -5.28
N PHE A 12 -3.22 2.16 -6.29
CA PHE A 12 -3.91 1.36 -7.30
C PHE A 12 -3.01 0.40 -8.08
N ASN A 13 -1.73 0.67 -8.15
CA ASN A 13 -0.74 -0.12 -8.87
C ASN A 13 0.18 -0.93 -7.95
N ILE A 14 -0.31 -1.40 -6.81
CA ILE A 14 0.55 -2.12 -5.87
C ILE A 14 1.28 -3.27 -6.54
N SER A 15 2.58 -3.37 -6.31
CA SER A 15 3.46 -4.40 -6.87
C SER A 15 3.88 -5.42 -5.81
N LYS A 16 2.94 -6.01 -5.12
CA LYS A 16 3.24 -7.20 -4.32
C LYS A 16 2.86 -8.42 -5.16
N ASN A 17 3.32 -9.58 -4.86
CA ASN A 17 3.16 -10.85 -5.61
C ASN A 17 1.69 -11.22 -5.97
N ILE A 18 0.84 -10.20 -6.10
CA ILE A 18 -0.55 -10.27 -6.53
C ILE A 18 -0.60 -9.80 -7.98
N SER A 19 -1.26 -10.53 -8.85
CA SER A 19 -1.44 -10.09 -10.24
C SER A 19 -2.24 -8.77 -10.28
N THR A 20 -1.90 -7.87 -11.21
CA THR A 20 -2.64 -6.62 -11.41
C THR A 20 -4.14 -6.89 -11.58
N LYS A 21 -4.50 -7.93 -12.33
CA LYS A 21 -5.89 -8.31 -12.57
C LYS A 21 -6.64 -8.65 -11.30
N GLU A 22 -6.03 -9.44 -10.42
CA GLU A 22 -6.65 -9.84 -9.16
C GLU A 22 -6.71 -8.67 -8.19
N TRP A 23 -5.64 -7.87 -8.12
CA TRP A 23 -5.61 -6.65 -7.31
C TRP A 23 -6.75 -5.70 -7.71
N LEU A 24 -6.90 -5.39 -8.99
CA LEU A 24 -7.96 -4.52 -9.49
C LEU A 24 -9.36 -5.11 -9.27
N LYS A 25 -9.53 -6.44 -9.38
CA LYS A 25 -10.81 -7.11 -9.06
C LYS A 25 -11.24 -6.89 -7.61
N ASN A 26 -10.29 -6.97 -6.67
CA ASN A 26 -10.60 -6.77 -5.24
C ASN A 26 -10.89 -5.30 -4.93
N MET A 27 -10.18 -4.37 -5.59
CA MET A 27 -10.51 -2.95 -5.50
C MET A 27 -11.89 -2.64 -6.09
N ASP A 28 -12.19 -3.18 -7.27
CA ASP A 28 -13.49 -3.06 -7.92
C ASP A 28 -14.61 -3.51 -6.96
N TYR A 29 -14.43 -4.68 -6.34
CA TYR A 29 -15.37 -5.19 -5.38
C TYR A 29 -15.58 -4.24 -4.19
N TYR A 30 -14.51 -3.65 -3.64
CA TYR A 30 -14.61 -2.67 -2.55
C TYR A 30 -15.33 -1.40 -2.99
N TYR A 31 -14.90 -0.80 -4.11
CA TYR A 31 -15.48 0.47 -4.54
C TYR A 31 -16.95 0.35 -4.90
N TYR A 32 -17.34 -0.71 -5.60
CA TYR A 32 -18.74 -0.88 -6.05
C TYR A 32 -19.67 -1.46 -5.00
N ASN A 33 -19.19 -2.21 -4.02
CA ASN A 33 -20.06 -2.85 -3.02
C ASN A 33 -20.01 -2.18 -1.65
N GLU A 34 -19.00 -1.33 -1.37
CA GLU A 34 -18.91 -0.65 -0.08
C GLU A 34 -18.79 0.86 -0.22
N PHE A 35 -17.72 1.38 -0.86
CA PHE A 35 -17.40 2.80 -0.81
C PHE A 35 -18.39 3.68 -1.58
N ILE A 36 -18.64 3.39 -2.87
CA ILE A 36 -19.58 4.16 -3.70
C ILE A 36 -21.02 4.07 -3.18
N PRO A 37 -21.54 2.88 -2.79
CA PRO A 37 -22.85 2.80 -2.13
C PRO A 37 -22.90 3.59 -0.82
N TYR A 38 -21.84 3.57 -0.01
CA TYR A 38 -21.78 4.36 1.20
C TYR A 38 -21.89 5.86 0.90
N LEU A 39 -21.14 6.38 -0.10
CA LEU A 39 -21.24 7.76 -0.53
C LEU A 39 -22.67 8.09 -0.97
N LYS A 40 -23.26 7.32 -1.89
CA LYS A 40 -24.62 7.55 -2.41
C LYS A 40 -25.68 7.63 -1.31
N ASN A 41 -25.52 6.86 -0.23
CA ASN A 41 -26.49 6.80 0.85
C ASN A 41 -26.25 7.87 1.94
N ASN A 42 -25.09 8.51 1.99
CA ASN A 42 -24.71 9.39 3.10
C ASN A 42 -24.32 10.81 2.68
N VAL A 43 -24.11 11.06 1.38
CA VAL A 43 -23.75 12.37 0.84
C VAL A 43 -24.95 13.29 0.83
N GLN A 44 -24.74 14.56 1.20
CA GLN A 44 -25.69 15.67 1.11
C GLN A 44 -25.10 16.79 0.26
N ASP A 45 -25.92 17.77 -0.09
CA ASP A 45 -25.43 18.99 -0.77
C ASP A 45 -24.30 19.64 0.05
N ASN A 46 -23.26 20.06 -0.64
CA ASN A 46 -22.03 20.64 -0.09
C ASN A 46 -21.07 19.66 0.62
N ASP A 47 -21.31 18.35 0.57
CA ASP A 47 -20.31 17.38 1.01
C ASP A 47 -19.21 17.23 -0.05
N VAL A 48 -17.99 16.90 0.39
CA VAL A 48 -16.85 16.72 -0.50
C VAL A 48 -16.03 15.49 -0.13
N LEU A 49 -15.27 14.98 -1.10
CA LEU A 49 -14.24 13.97 -0.87
C LEU A 49 -12.87 14.60 -0.97
N ILE A 50 -12.01 14.35 0.01
CA ILE A 50 -10.59 14.69 -0.02
C ILE A 50 -9.77 13.40 -0.07
N HIS A 51 -8.99 13.26 -1.14
CA HIS A 51 -7.97 12.22 -1.25
C HIS A 51 -6.62 12.80 -0.86
N LEU A 52 -6.01 12.26 0.19
CA LEU A 52 -4.78 12.79 0.77
C LEU A 52 -3.50 12.41 -0.02
N GLY A 53 -3.60 11.94 -1.26
CA GLY A 53 -2.47 11.57 -2.09
C GLY A 53 -2.09 10.08 -1.99
N ASN A 54 -1.02 9.73 -2.71
CA ASN A 54 -0.56 8.35 -2.92
C ASN A 54 -1.63 7.48 -3.60
N LEU A 55 -2.16 7.96 -4.75
CA LEU A 55 -3.00 7.15 -5.63
C LEU A 55 -2.21 5.96 -6.18
N LEU A 56 -0.92 6.16 -6.38
CA LEU A 56 -0.01 5.20 -6.96
C LEU A 56 1.16 4.89 -6.02
N CYS A 57 1.63 3.65 -6.04
CA CYS A 57 2.93 3.29 -5.48
C CYS A 57 4.07 3.75 -6.39
N LYS A 58 5.26 3.86 -5.82
CA LYS A 58 6.49 4.16 -6.57
C LYS A 58 6.72 3.11 -7.66
N THR A 59 6.71 3.56 -8.92
CA THR A 59 6.94 2.72 -10.09
C THR A 59 7.54 3.52 -11.23
N LYS A 60 8.26 2.85 -12.13
CA LYS A 60 8.76 3.44 -13.38
C LYS A 60 7.71 3.40 -14.50
N THR A 61 6.80 2.46 -14.44
CA THR A 61 5.76 2.23 -15.46
C THR A 61 4.45 1.93 -14.77
N ILE A 62 3.33 2.32 -15.40
CA ILE A 62 1.98 2.04 -14.92
C ILE A 62 1.26 1.21 -15.98
N ASP A 63 0.60 0.15 -15.55
CA ASP A 63 -0.29 -0.64 -16.40
C ASP A 63 -1.48 0.22 -16.84
N LEU A 64 -1.80 0.18 -18.13
CA LEU A 64 -2.93 0.92 -18.70
C LEU A 64 -4.26 0.52 -18.07
N ASN A 65 -4.42 -0.72 -17.63
CA ASN A 65 -5.63 -1.17 -16.93
C ASN A 65 -5.78 -0.47 -15.58
N VAL A 66 -4.67 -0.22 -14.88
CA VAL A 66 -4.68 0.57 -13.63
C VAL A 66 -5.14 1.99 -13.90
N LEU A 67 -4.59 2.65 -14.94
CA LEU A 67 -5.00 4.02 -15.29
C LEU A 67 -6.47 4.10 -15.66
N LYS A 68 -6.96 3.17 -16.49
CA LYS A 68 -8.37 3.08 -16.87
C LYS A 68 -9.27 2.84 -15.65
N PHE A 69 -8.83 1.99 -14.72
CA PHE A 69 -9.55 1.72 -13.49
C PHE A 69 -9.68 2.97 -12.62
N ILE A 70 -8.58 3.70 -12.41
CA ILE A 70 -8.57 4.98 -11.69
C ILE A 70 -9.57 5.95 -12.30
N GLN A 71 -9.52 6.15 -13.62
CA GLN A 71 -10.47 7.02 -14.33
C GLN A 71 -11.91 6.61 -14.03
N THR A 72 -12.24 5.34 -14.24
CA THR A 72 -13.61 4.83 -14.06
C THR A 72 -14.12 5.04 -12.63
N ILE A 73 -13.30 4.80 -11.63
CA ILE A 73 -13.69 4.96 -10.22
C ILE A 73 -13.88 6.43 -9.86
N PHE A 74 -12.94 7.29 -10.22
CA PHE A 74 -13.03 8.72 -9.89
C PHE A 74 -14.10 9.45 -10.69
N GLU A 75 -14.38 9.04 -11.94
CA GLU A 75 -15.54 9.50 -12.70
C GLU A 75 -16.83 9.27 -11.91
N LYS A 76 -17.08 8.02 -11.49
CA LYS A 76 -18.27 7.66 -10.70
C LYS A 76 -18.36 8.38 -9.36
N ILE A 77 -17.24 8.60 -8.69
CA ILE A 77 -17.22 9.33 -7.42
C ILE A 77 -17.53 10.81 -7.68
N SER A 78 -16.95 11.41 -8.72
CA SER A 78 -17.15 12.83 -9.06
C SER A 78 -18.55 13.15 -9.56
N GLU A 79 -19.33 12.14 -10.00
CA GLU A 79 -20.76 12.27 -10.28
C GLU A 79 -21.60 12.42 -8.99
N ILE A 80 -21.08 11.98 -7.84
CA ILE A 80 -21.79 12.01 -6.57
C ILE A 80 -21.46 13.28 -5.76
N LEU A 81 -20.17 13.69 -5.73
CA LEU A 81 -19.71 14.84 -4.96
C LEU A 81 -18.39 15.38 -5.52
N PRO A 82 -18.04 16.66 -5.25
CA PRO A 82 -16.75 17.23 -5.60
C PRO A 82 -15.59 16.47 -4.92
N VAL A 83 -14.49 16.31 -5.67
CA VAL A 83 -13.30 15.56 -5.23
C VAL A 83 -12.07 16.47 -5.28
N TYR A 84 -11.36 16.55 -4.17
CA TYR A 84 -10.06 17.23 -4.06
C TYR A 84 -8.97 16.19 -3.86
N ILE A 85 -7.91 16.23 -4.66
CA ILE A 85 -6.82 15.25 -4.58
C ILE A 85 -5.52 15.98 -4.31
N LEU A 86 -4.90 15.73 -3.17
CA LEU A 86 -3.54 16.20 -2.88
C LEU A 86 -2.53 15.37 -3.68
N GLU A 87 -1.55 16.03 -4.27
CA GLU A 87 -0.41 15.33 -4.89
C GLU A 87 0.46 14.69 -3.79
N GLY A 88 0.64 13.37 -3.87
CA GLY A 88 1.56 12.59 -3.05
C GLY A 88 2.89 12.33 -3.78
N GLU A 89 3.82 11.66 -3.11
CA GLU A 89 5.18 11.44 -3.60
C GLU A 89 5.25 10.73 -4.97
N ASN A 90 4.31 9.82 -5.25
CA ASN A 90 4.36 8.94 -6.42
C ASN A 90 3.27 9.25 -7.47
N ASP A 91 2.53 10.34 -7.31
CA ASP A 91 1.30 10.59 -8.07
C ASP A 91 1.48 11.26 -9.42
N ASN A 92 2.66 11.81 -9.72
CA ASN A 92 2.93 12.61 -10.93
C ASN A 92 2.43 11.99 -12.24
N LEU A 93 2.55 10.65 -12.38
CA LEU A 93 2.15 9.94 -13.59
C LEU A 93 0.63 9.70 -13.68
N GLY A 94 -0.04 9.51 -12.54
CA GLY A 94 -1.47 9.14 -12.49
C GLY A 94 -2.43 10.31 -12.47
N LEU A 95 -2.05 11.44 -11.87
CA LEU A 95 -2.95 12.59 -11.69
C LEU A 95 -3.37 13.26 -13.00
N ASN A 96 -2.51 13.22 -14.03
CA ASN A 96 -2.81 13.87 -15.30
C ASN A 96 -4.06 13.31 -16.00
N ILE A 97 -4.40 12.04 -15.79
CA ILE A 97 -5.60 11.42 -16.37
C ILE A 97 -6.90 11.93 -15.76
N LEU A 98 -6.84 12.52 -14.54
CA LEU A 98 -8.01 13.03 -13.83
C LEU A 98 -8.28 14.52 -14.03
N LYS A 99 -7.36 15.25 -14.67
CA LYS A 99 -7.47 16.72 -14.85
C LYS A 99 -8.71 17.19 -15.60
N ASN A 100 -9.26 16.35 -16.47
CA ASN A 100 -10.36 16.74 -17.35
C ASN A 100 -11.76 16.46 -16.76
N PHE A 101 -11.84 15.91 -15.56
CA PHE A 101 -13.11 15.68 -14.89
C PHE A 101 -13.61 16.95 -14.21
N LYS A 102 -14.84 17.35 -14.50
CA LYS A 102 -15.42 18.65 -14.09
C LYS A 102 -15.43 18.86 -12.56
N ASN A 103 -15.62 17.79 -11.80
CA ASN A 103 -15.76 17.86 -10.33
C ASN A 103 -14.53 17.31 -9.61
N ILE A 104 -13.37 17.25 -10.27
CA ILE A 104 -12.10 16.82 -9.66
C ILE A 104 -11.11 17.96 -9.72
N GLU A 105 -10.58 18.34 -8.57
CA GLU A 105 -9.52 19.32 -8.44
C GLU A 105 -8.25 18.68 -7.87
N ILE A 106 -7.14 18.84 -8.59
CA ILE A 106 -5.82 18.31 -8.20
C ILE A 106 -5.01 19.43 -7.59
N ILE A 107 -4.59 19.24 -6.33
CA ILE A 107 -3.86 20.19 -5.53
C ILE A 107 -2.36 19.83 -5.58
N LYS A 108 -1.58 20.63 -6.31
CA LYS A 108 -0.12 20.45 -6.46
C LYS A 108 0.71 21.44 -5.67
N GLU A 109 0.11 22.58 -5.34
CA GLU A 109 0.72 23.65 -4.56
C GLU A 109 -0.08 23.91 -3.31
N PRO A 110 0.56 24.35 -2.20
CA PRO A 110 -0.14 24.71 -0.98
C PRO A 110 -1.16 25.81 -1.25
N LYS A 111 -2.40 25.58 -0.82
CA LYS A 111 -3.45 26.58 -0.95
C LYS A 111 -4.54 26.43 0.11
N GLU A 112 -5.25 27.50 0.36
CA GLU A 112 -6.49 27.51 1.14
C GLU A 112 -7.67 27.37 0.19
N ILE A 113 -8.64 26.54 0.57
CA ILE A 113 -9.87 26.33 -0.19
C ILE A 113 -11.05 26.59 0.72
N GLU A 114 -11.99 27.42 0.29
CA GLU A 114 -13.29 27.55 0.89
C GLU A 114 -14.21 26.48 0.28
N ILE A 115 -14.45 25.40 1.00
CA ILE A 115 -15.31 24.30 0.53
C ILE A 115 -16.73 24.48 1.02
N LEU A 116 -16.89 25.06 2.19
CA LEU A 116 -18.17 25.24 2.89
C LEU A 116 -18.32 26.69 3.27
N LEU A 117 -19.56 27.19 3.34
CA LEU A 117 -19.86 28.55 3.76
C LEU A 117 -19.11 28.91 5.05
N ASN A 118 -18.14 29.81 4.92
CA ASN A 118 -17.28 30.34 6.00
C ASN A 118 -16.33 29.28 6.63
N GLN A 119 -16.03 28.18 5.99
CA GLN A 119 -15.00 27.25 6.45
C GLN A 119 -13.90 27.09 5.41
N THR A 120 -12.70 27.41 5.80
CA THR A 120 -11.50 27.27 4.98
C THR A 120 -10.67 26.06 5.40
N PHE A 121 -9.99 25.47 4.45
CA PHE A 121 -9.22 24.26 4.59
C PHE A 121 -7.84 24.44 3.97
N ALA A 122 -6.80 24.28 4.78
CA ALA A 122 -5.43 24.26 4.30
C ALA A 122 -5.13 22.94 3.59
N MET A 123 -4.79 23.00 2.31
CA MET A 123 -4.45 21.87 1.46
C MET A 123 -2.94 21.89 1.17
N LEU A 124 -2.19 20.97 1.74
CA LEU A 124 -0.72 20.97 1.74
C LEU A 124 -0.18 19.70 1.08
N PRO A 125 0.09 19.72 -0.24
CA PRO A 125 0.63 18.56 -0.96
C PRO A 125 2.09 18.27 -0.59
N ILE A 126 2.69 17.23 -1.19
CA ILE A 126 4.03 16.73 -0.87
C ILE A 126 5.13 17.80 -0.95
N ASN A 127 5.02 18.76 -1.86
CA ASN A 127 6.03 19.80 -2.10
C ASN A 127 5.93 21.00 -1.15
N THR A 128 5.04 20.95 -0.15
CA THR A 128 4.86 22.03 0.83
C THR A 128 6.11 22.24 1.67
N LYS A 129 6.59 23.48 1.73
CA LYS A 129 7.69 23.85 2.61
C LYS A 129 7.16 24.13 4.02
N THR A 130 8.01 23.90 5.02
CA THR A 130 7.65 24.13 6.43
C THR A 130 7.18 25.58 6.69
N GLU A 131 7.77 26.54 5.97
CA GLU A 131 7.46 27.95 6.07
C GLU A 131 6.08 28.29 5.53
N ASP A 132 5.60 27.56 4.51
CA ASP A 132 4.31 27.81 3.89
C ASP A 132 3.13 27.52 4.84
N ILE A 133 3.33 26.67 5.85
CA ILE A 133 2.28 26.31 6.83
C ILE A 133 1.76 27.55 7.58
N ASP A 134 2.62 28.54 7.82
CA ASP A 134 2.24 29.76 8.55
C ASP A 134 1.27 30.65 7.77
N ASN A 135 1.22 30.53 6.44
CA ASN A 135 0.41 31.35 5.56
C ASN A 135 -1.10 31.04 5.63
N PHE A 136 -1.49 29.96 6.29
CA PHE A 136 -2.87 29.49 6.33
C PHE A 136 -3.49 29.71 7.72
N ASP A 137 -4.71 30.25 7.74
CA ASP A 137 -5.50 30.46 8.95
C ASP A 137 -6.84 29.71 8.84
N SER A 138 -6.72 28.42 8.67
CA SER A 138 -7.86 27.51 8.45
C SER A 138 -8.17 26.70 9.69
N ASP A 139 -9.41 26.23 9.81
CA ASP A 139 -9.83 25.33 10.91
C ASP A 139 -9.21 23.94 10.78
N TYR A 140 -9.07 23.46 9.55
CA TYR A 140 -8.62 22.10 9.23
C TYR A 140 -7.44 22.11 8.26
N CYS A 141 -6.57 21.11 8.39
CA CYS A 141 -5.44 20.93 7.50
C CYS A 141 -5.39 19.52 6.93
N PHE A 142 -5.26 19.42 5.62
CA PHE A 142 -5.10 18.17 4.88
C PHE A 142 -3.74 18.18 4.21
N PHE A 143 -2.91 17.18 4.48
CA PHE A 143 -1.54 17.20 3.98
C PHE A 143 -0.98 15.82 3.61
N ASN A 144 0.09 15.83 2.79
CA ASN A 144 0.79 14.61 2.38
C ASN A 144 2.30 14.84 2.40
N PHE A 145 2.92 14.80 3.57
CA PHE A 145 4.38 14.83 3.69
C PHE A 145 4.86 14.17 4.99
N ASP A 146 6.14 13.75 4.98
CA ASP A 146 6.79 13.16 6.14
C ASP A 146 7.14 14.22 7.18
N TYR A 147 6.36 14.26 8.27
CA TYR A 147 6.66 15.14 9.39
C TYR A 147 7.39 14.41 10.54
N LEU A 148 7.26 13.07 10.63
CA LEU A 148 7.84 12.30 11.75
C LEU A 148 9.35 12.10 11.60
N ASN A 149 9.83 11.84 10.38
CA ASN A 149 11.24 11.65 10.10
C ASN A 149 11.94 12.94 9.60
N ASN A 150 11.21 14.06 9.60
CA ASN A 150 11.75 15.34 9.16
C ASN A 150 12.65 15.94 10.24
N PRO A 151 13.85 16.46 9.92
CA PRO A 151 14.72 17.15 10.89
C PRO A 151 14.05 18.34 11.60
N LYS A 152 13.04 18.96 10.97
CA LYS A 152 12.24 20.06 11.54
C LYS A 152 10.93 19.56 12.22
N LYS A 153 10.83 18.29 12.62
CA LYS A 153 9.63 17.66 13.16
C LYS A 153 8.91 18.51 14.21
N ASP A 154 9.63 18.97 15.23
CA ASP A 154 9.02 19.71 16.33
C ASP A 154 8.47 21.06 15.87
N ILE A 155 9.14 21.71 14.91
CA ILE A 155 8.68 22.97 14.31
C ILE A 155 7.40 22.71 13.51
N ILE A 156 7.38 21.66 12.69
CA ILE A 156 6.21 21.28 11.88
C ILE A 156 5.02 20.99 12.80
N ILE A 157 5.20 20.15 13.82
CA ILE A 157 4.14 19.82 14.78
C ILE A 157 3.64 21.08 15.50
N SER A 158 4.55 21.99 15.89
CA SER A 158 4.18 23.25 16.52
C SER A 158 3.28 24.11 15.62
N LYS A 159 3.65 24.22 14.32
CA LYS A 159 2.86 24.97 13.33
C LYS A 159 1.50 24.32 13.06
N LEU A 160 1.43 22.98 13.01
CA LEU A 160 0.18 22.25 12.78
C LEU A 160 -0.79 22.32 13.98
N LYS A 161 -0.32 22.65 15.17
CA LYS A 161 -1.19 22.80 16.36
C LYS A 161 -2.22 23.93 16.25
N LYS A 162 -2.02 24.90 15.38
CA LYS A 162 -2.97 26.01 15.16
C LYS A 162 -4.29 25.52 14.53
N PHE A 163 -4.28 24.43 13.78
CA PHE A 163 -5.48 23.84 13.19
C PHE A 163 -6.24 23.00 14.23
N LYS A 164 -7.56 22.99 14.16
CA LYS A 164 -8.42 22.15 15.03
C LYS A 164 -8.10 20.66 14.86
N LYS A 165 -7.97 20.22 13.60
CA LYS A 165 -7.56 18.87 13.22
C LYS A 165 -6.74 18.88 11.95
N CYS A 166 -5.80 17.95 11.88
CA CYS A 166 -4.96 17.72 10.71
C CYS A 166 -5.10 16.27 10.27
N TYR A 167 -5.13 16.03 8.95
CA TYR A 167 -5.20 14.70 8.35
C TYR A 167 -4.04 14.52 7.38
N ASN A 168 -3.23 13.50 7.62
CA ASN A 168 -2.04 13.21 6.82
C ASN A 168 -2.17 11.90 6.06
N GLY A 169 -1.87 11.94 4.76
CA GLY A 169 -1.88 10.80 3.86
C GLY A 169 -0.51 10.21 3.52
N PHE A 170 0.57 10.64 4.19
CA PHE A 170 1.90 10.19 3.84
C PHE A 170 2.22 8.76 4.33
N TYR A 171 1.72 8.38 5.51
CA TYR A 171 2.09 7.11 6.14
C TYR A 171 1.13 5.97 5.78
N ASP A 172 1.69 4.77 5.64
CA ASP A 172 0.92 3.54 5.35
C ASP A 172 0.18 2.99 6.58
N LYS A 173 0.32 3.61 7.76
CA LYS A 173 -0.30 3.18 9.01
C LYS A 173 -1.18 4.27 9.60
N ASN A 174 -2.34 3.85 10.10
CA ASN A 174 -3.18 4.74 10.88
C ASN A 174 -2.50 5.09 12.21
N GLY A 175 -2.63 6.35 12.61
CA GLY A 175 -2.05 6.82 13.87
C GLY A 175 -2.58 8.20 14.27
N VAL A 176 -2.40 8.55 15.53
CA VAL A 176 -2.76 9.87 16.05
C VAL A 176 -1.59 10.45 16.81
N THR A 177 -1.22 11.67 16.47
CA THR A 177 -0.19 12.44 17.17
C THR A 177 -0.72 13.86 17.42
N VAL A 178 -0.98 14.21 18.66
CA VAL A 178 -1.59 15.50 19.04
C VAL A 178 -2.94 15.67 18.33
N ASN A 179 -3.07 16.65 17.40
CA ASN A 179 -4.25 16.90 16.57
C ASN A 179 -4.11 16.35 15.14
N ILE A 180 -3.06 15.57 14.87
CA ILE A 180 -2.76 15.00 13.54
C ILE A 180 -3.23 13.55 13.50
N LYS A 181 -4.02 13.19 12.50
CA LYS A 181 -4.42 11.82 12.19
C LYS A 181 -3.75 11.36 10.90
N ASN A 182 -2.92 10.35 10.99
CA ASN A 182 -2.39 9.65 9.82
C ASN A 182 -3.45 8.66 9.34
N LEU A 183 -3.73 8.67 8.05
CA LEU A 183 -4.72 7.80 7.42
C LEU A 183 -4.03 6.86 6.42
N ALA A 184 -4.12 5.58 6.69
CA ALA A 184 -3.68 4.51 5.81
C ALA A 184 -4.65 4.26 4.64
N ALA A 185 -4.35 3.24 3.83
CA ALA A 185 -5.19 2.84 2.71
C ALA A 185 -6.60 2.40 3.15
N PRO A 186 -7.61 2.58 2.28
CA PRO A 186 -8.97 2.13 2.57
C PRO A 186 -9.13 0.61 2.52
N TYR A 187 -8.14 -0.13 2.01
CA TYR A 187 -8.05 -1.58 1.99
C TYR A 187 -6.65 -2.04 2.41
N ASN A 188 -6.50 -3.31 2.75
CA ASN A 188 -5.20 -3.82 3.23
C ASN A 188 -4.14 -3.81 2.12
N ILE A 189 -3.05 -3.13 2.41
CA ILE A 189 -1.80 -3.17 1.65
C ILE A 189 -0.75 -4.01 2.41
N THR A 190 -0.84 -4.01 3.74
CA THR A 190 0.02 -4.78 4.66
C THR A 190 -0.81 -5.53 5.70
N SER A 191 -0.21 -6.45 6.44
CA SER A 191 -0.89 -7.47 7.23
C SER A 191 -1.74 -7.00 8.42
N ASP A 192 -1.55 -5.80 8.97
CA ASP A 192 -2.05 -5.54 10.33
C ASP A 192 -2.79 -4.22 10.55
N ASP A 193 -3.09 -3.45 9.49
CA ASP A 193 -3.71 -2.14 9.67
C ASP A 193 -5.23 -2.17 9.57
N LYS A 194 -5.87 -1.38 10.42
CA LYS A 194 -7.29 -1.08 10.25
C LYS A 194 -7.47 -0.32 8.93
N LYS A 195 -8.16 -0.91 7.98
CA LYS A 195 -8.48 -0.36 6.66
C LYS A 195 -9.81 0.36 6.67
N GLY A 196 -9.90 1.45 5.93
CA GLY A 196 -11.13 2.24 5.86
C GLY A 196 -10.89 3.69 5.48
N PHE A 197 -11.86 4.53 5.78
CA PHE A 197 -11.80 5.96 5.51
C PHE A 197 -12.41 6.75 6.67
N ILE A 198 -12.21 8.07 6.68
CA ILE A 198 -12.76 8.96 7.71
C ILE A 198 -13.91 9.77 7.13
N VAL A 199 -14.94 9.98 7.93
CA VAL A 199 -15.99 10.99 7.71
C VAL A 199 -15.86 12.04 8.81
N LEU A 200 -15.55 13.28 8.42
CA LEU A 200 -15.47 14.42 9.30
C LEU A 200 -16.76 15.24 9.20
N GLU A 201 -17.47 15.37 10.29
CA GLU A 201 -18.62 16.28 10.47
C GLU A 201 -18.08 17.62 10.97
N THR A 202 -17.96 18.60 10.07
CA THR A 202 -17.24 19.85 10.36
C THR A 202 -17.94 20.69 11.43
N HIS A 203 -19.28 20.71 11.45
CA HIS A 203 -20.06 21.49 12.43
C HIS A 203 -19.86 21.00 13.87
N GLU A 204 -19.80 19.68 14.07
CA GLU A 204 -19.59 19.10 15.39
C GLU A 204 -18.11 18.90 15.74
N ASN A 205 -17.23 19.17 14.79
CA ASN A 205 -15.80 18.86 14.89
C ASN A 205 -15.55 17.40 15.28
N LYS A 206 -16.40 16.48 14.80
CA LYS A 206 -16.30 15.05 15.06
C LYS A 206 -15.91 14.32 13.80
N ASP A 207 -15.10 13.29 13.95
CA ASP A 207 -14.75 12.40 12.88
C ASP A 207 -15.00 10.95 13.28
N LYS A 208 -15.48 10.18 12.31
CA LYS A 208 -15.78 8.77 12.45
C LYS A 208 -14.94 7.97 11.45
N PHE A 209 -14.25 6.96 11.93
CA PHE A 209 -13.58 5.98 11.05
C PHE A 209 -14.60 4.93 10.58
N ILE A 210 -14.73 4.78 9.27
CA ILE A 210 -15.57 3.78 8.62
C ILE A 210 -14.66 2.64 8.20
N GLN A 211 -14.76 1.53 8.89
CA GLN A 211 -13.92 0.36 8.63
C GLN A 211 -14.39 -0.39 7.38
N ASN A 212 -13.49 -0.68 6.46
CA ASN A 212 -13.72 -1.61 5.35
C ASN A 212 -13.76 -3.05 5.89
N LYS A 213 -14.85 -3.76 5.61
CA LYS A 213 -15.08 -5.13 6.10
C LYS A 213 -15.01 -6.20 5.01
N ILE A 214 -14.97 -5.78 3.74
CA ILE A 214 -15.14 -6.70 2.61
C ILE A 214 -13.85 -7.03 1.86
N SER A 215 -12.86 -6.13 1.90
CA SER A 215 -11.59 -6.38 1.22
C SER A 215 -10.77 -7.48 1.90
N PRO A 216 -10.01 -8.28 1.13
CA PRO A 216 -9.15 -9.31 1.68
C PRO A 216 -8.14 -8.78 2.71
N ASN A 217 -7.81 -9.59 3.70
CA ASN A 217 -6.73 -9.29 4.64
C ASN A 217 -5.45 -9.99 4.20
N PHE A 218 -4.28 -9.41 4.55
CA PHE A 218 -3.02 -10.14 4.46
C PHE A 218 -2.83 -10.99 5.71
N LYS A 219 -2.54 -12.28 5.52
CA LYS A 219 -2.19 -13.19 6.61
C LYS A 219 -0.86 -13.84 6.34
N LYS A 220 0.02 -13.84 7.33
CA LYS A 220 1.25 -14.63 7.32
C LYS A 220 0.99 -15.93 8.08
N ILE A 221 1.28 -17.04 7.44
CA ILE A 221 1.15 -18.38 8.03
C ILE A 221 2.54 -19.01 8.03
N SER A 222 3.00 -19.45 9.20
CA SER A 222 4.26 -20.19 9.33
C SER A 222 3.95 -21.68 9.51
N ILE A 223 4.59 -22.51 8.70
CA ILE A 223 4.48 -23.97 8.71
C ILE A 223 5.83 -24.52 9.17
N ASN A 224 5.91 -24.81 10.46
CA ASN A 224 7.14 -25.28 11.11
C ASN A 224 7.08 -26.77 11.47
N THR A 225 5.88 -27.33 11.58
CA THR A 225 5.61 -28.73 11.91
C THR A 225 4.59 -29.34 10.96
N GLU A 226 4.51 -30.66 10.90
CA GLU A 226 3.53 -31.36 10.07
C GLU A 226 2.07 -31.05 10.49
N SER A 227 1.83 -30.78 11.77
CA SER A 227 0.51 -30.38 12.29
C SER A 227 0.08 -29.02 11.73
N ASP A 228 1.01 -28.13 11.40
CA ASP A 228 0.71 -26.81 10.84
C ASP A 228 0.18 -26.89 9.40
N LEU A 229 0.35 -28.02 8.72
CA LEU A 229 -0.24 -28.27 7.40
C LEU A 229 -1.77 -28.49 7.45
N ASN A 230 -2.35 -28.68 8.61
CA ASN A 230 -3.79 -28.84 8.78
C ASN A 230 -4.48 -27.48 8.98
N ILE A 231 -4.32 -26.58 8.03
CA ILE A 231 -4.89 -25.24 8.05
C ILE A 231 -6.39 -25.33 7.71
N SER A 232 -7.23 -24.68 8.53
CA SER A 232 -8.66 -24.60 8.23
C SER A 232 -8.89 -23.90 6.89
N PRO A 233 -9.73 -24.42 5.97
CA PRO A 233 -10.10 -23.78 4.72
C PRO A 233 -10.60 -22.33 4.89
N ASP A 234 -11.25 -22.01 6.01
CA ASP A 234 -11.72 -20.65 6.30
C ASP A 234 -10.56 -19.64 6.50
N THR A 235 -9.35 -20.13 6.79
CA THR A 235 -8.16 -19.27 6.89
C THR A 235 -7.77 -18.66 5.55
N PHE A 236 -8.04 -19.36 4.46
CA PHE A 236 -7.74 -18.89 3.10
C PHE A 236 -8.83 -17.97 2.54
N LYS A 237 -10.05 -18.07 3.05
CA LYS A 237 -11.20 -17.32 2.57
C LYS A 237 -11.03 -15.82 2.76
N ASN A 238 -11.14 -15.06 1.66
CA ASN A 238 -11.02 -13.60 1.67
C ASN A 238 -9.73 -13.09 2.32
N ASN A 239 -8.62 -13.80 2.10
CA ASN A 239 -7.31 -13.42 2.60
C ASN A 239 -6.24 -13.61 1.52
N TYR A 240 -5.28 -12.68 1.49
CA TYR A 240 -4.02 -12.84 0.80
C TYR A 240 -3.05 -13.58 1.72
N ILE A 241 -2.61 -14.75 1.35
CA ILE A 241 -1.79 -15.61 2.19
C ILE A 241 -0.32 -15.51 1.81
N SER A 242 0.53 -15.21 2.79
CA SER A 242 1.97 -15.38 2.69
C SER A 242 2.38 -16.58 3.53
N LEU A 243 2.91 -17.62 2.89
CA LEU A 243 3.40 -18.82 3.57
C LEU A 243 4.89 -18.66 3.90
N ASN A 244 5.27 -19.04 5.11
CA ASN A 244 6.65 -19.28 5.49
C ASN A 244 6.79 -20.76 5.86
N ILE A 245 7.53 -21.53 5.06
CA ILE A 245 7.59 -22.98 5.18
C ILE A 245 8.99 -23.40 5.62
N ASN A 246 9.08 -24.23 6.66
CA ASN A 246 10.33 -24.85 7.04
C ASN A 246 10.83 -25.78 5.93
N LYS A 247 12.08 -25.61 5.48
CA LYS A 247 12.66 -26.39 4.37
C LYS A 247 12.66 -27.91 4.58
N ARG A 248 12.82 -28.37 5.81
CA ARG A 248 12.76 -29.81 6.11
C ARG A 248 11.40 -30.39 5.83
N LEU A 249 10.35 -29.68 6.24
CA LEU A 249 8.96 -30.10 5.99
C LEU A 249 8.62 -30.13 4.50
N LEU A 250 9.24 -29.23 3.70
CA LEU A 250 9.02 -29.23 2.25
C LEU A 250 9.48 -30.54 1.60
N VAL A 251 10.60 -31.12 2.06
CA VAL A 251 11.10 -32.41 1.53
C VAL A 251 10.13 -33.54 1.84
N ASP A 252 9.66 -33.63 3.09
CA ASP A 252 8.84 -34.74 3.57
C ASP A 252 7.38 -34.62 3.12
N ASN A 253 6.87 -33.42 2.91
CA ASN A 253 5.46 -33.12 2.62
C ASN A 253 5.25 -32.38 1.30
N LYS A 254 6.16 -32.51 0.34
CA LYS A 254 6.16 -31.74 -0.91
C LYS A 254 4.81 -31.75 -1.62
N LEU A 255 4.23 -32.92 -1.84
CA LEU A 255 2.96 -33.06 -2.56
C LEU A 255 1.81 -32.32 -1.84
N LYS A 256 1.71 -32.47 -0.51
CA LYS A 256 0.66 -31.84 0.30
C LYS A 256 0.78 -30.31 0.26
N ILE A 257 2.01 -29.80 0.29
CA ILE A 257 2.29 -28.35 0.20
C ILE A 257 1.97 -27.82 -1.20
N GLU A 258 2.37 -28.54 -2.27
CA GLU A 258 2.06 -28.18 -3.66
C GLU A 258 0.55 -28.16 -3.92
N MET A 259 -0.20 -29.13 -3.40
CA MET A 259 -1.68 -29.16 -3.49
C MET A 259 -2.28 -27.94 -2.77
N MET A 260 -1.86 -27.66 -1.55
CA MET A 260 -2.32 -26.48 -0.80
C MET A 260 -2.05 -25.17 -1.55
N ILE A 261 -0.87 -25.04 -2.17
CA ILE A 261 -0.50 -23.87 -2.99
C ILE A 261 -1.39 -23.76 -4.23
N ALA A 262 -1.68 -24.89 -4.88
CA ALA A 262 -2.50 -24.93 -6.09
C ALA A 262 -3.99 -24.65 -5.82
N GLU A 263 -4.49 -25.02 -4.65
CA GLU A 263 -5.91 -24.87 -4.28
C GLU A 263 -6.26 -23.47 -3.74
N HIS A 264 -5.26 -22.69 -3.33
CA HIS A 264 -5.47 -21.42 -2.65
C HIS A 264 -4.64 -20.28 -3.27
N ASP A 265 -5.18 -19.07 -3.20
CA ASP A 265 -4.52 -17.84 -3.69
C ASP A 265 -3.36 -17.43 -2.77
N ILE A 266 -2.22 -18.13 -2.89
CA ILE A 266 -1.01 -17.84 -2.14
C ILE A 266 -0.23 -16.74 -2.86
N VAL A 267 -0.09 -15.58 -2.21
CA VAL A 267 0.55 -14.40 -2.81
C VAL A 267 2.07 -14.35 -2.60
N ASN A 268 2.58 -15.08 -1.62
CA ASN A 268 4.01 -15.15 -1.35
C ASN A 268 4.38 -16.45 -0.64
N ILE A 269 5.52 -17.02 -1.01
CA ILE A 269 6.08 -18.21 -0.35
C ILE A 269 7.52 -17.89 0.01
N THR A 270 7.85 -18.06 1.27
CA THR A 270 9.22 -17.97 1.80
C THR A 270 9.59 -19.27 2.46
N TYR A 271 10.86 -19.62 2.42
CA TYR A 271 11.38 -20.83 3.04
C TYR A 271 12.34 -20.44 4.16
N SER A 272 12.12 -20.99 5.36
CA SER A 272 13.01 -20.80 6.50
C SER A 272 13.80 -22.07 6.77
N ASP A 273 15.05 -21.90 7.15
CA ASP A 273 15.79 -22.96 7.83
C ASP A 273 15.35 -23.02 9.29
N ASP A 274 15.49 -24.19 9.95
CA ASP A 274 15.31 -24.26 11.39
C ASP A 274 16.21 -23.20 12.03
N GLU A 275 15.66 -22.41 12.95
CA GLU A 275 16.49 -21.67 13.86
C GLU A 275 17.34 -22.71 14.61
N ILE A 276 18.58 -22.86 14.21
CA ILE A 276 19.57 -23.56 15.02
C ILE A 276 19.61 -22.75 16.31
N ILE A 277 19.10 -23.36 17.38
CA ILE A 277 19.21 -22.86 18.75
C ILE A 277 20.63 -22.32 18.87
N LYS A 278 20.71 -21.01 19.14
CA LYS A 278 21.97 -20.29 19.31
C LYS A 278 22.75 -20.85 20.49
N ASP A 279 23.57 -21.83 20.22
CA ASP A 279 24.67 -22.25 21.07
C ASP A 279 25.87 -22.59 20.20
N ARG A 280 26.32 -21.66 19.36
CA ARG A 280 27.68 -21.64 18.82
C ARG A 280 28.00 -20.24 18.32
N GLU A 281 28.84 -19.57 19.03
CA GLU A 281 29.48 -18.29 18.69
C GLU A 281 30.41 -18.36 17.43
N ASP A 282 30.40 -19.47 16.66
CA ASP A 282 31.38 -19.74 15.60
C ASP A 282 30.86 -19.60 14.16
N ILE A 283 29.68 -18.98 13.92
CA ILE A 283 29.15 -18.79 12.55
C ILE A 283 28.96 -17.31 12.21
N LEU A 284 29.84 -16.45 12.68
CA LEU A 284 29.83 -15.02 12.32
C LEU A 284 30.57 -14.69 11.02
N GLU A 285 31.15 -15.65 10.33
CA GLU A 285 31.91 -15.39 9.08
C GLU A 285 31.25 -15.85 7.77
N LEU A 286 30.07 -16.49 7.79
CA LEU A 286 29.40 -17.03 6.57
C LEU A 286 28.23 -16.20 6.04
N ASN A 287 27.85 -15.11 6.66
CA ASN A 287 26.68 -14.31 6.27
C ASN A 287 26.99 -13.11 5.34
N ASN A 288 28.17 -13.02 4.77
CA ASN A 288 28.54 -11.94 3.85
C ASN A 288 28.79 -12.37 2.38
N SER A 289 28.39 -13.56 1.98
CA SER A 289 28.39 -13.93 0.57
C SER A 289 26.96 -13.94 0.02
N SER A 290 26.46 -12.79 -0.39
CA SER A 290 25.40 -12.74 -1.40
C SER A 290 26.01 -13.26 -2.71
N LEU A 291 25.93 -14.57 -2.93
CA LEU A 291 26.29 -15.16 -4.20
C LEU A 291 25.51 -14.45 -5.31
N SER A 292 26.20 -13.95 -6.30
CA SER A 292 25.53 -13.42 -7.50
C SER A 292 24.70 -14.54 -8.16
N LEU A 293 23.69 -14.18 -8.94
CA LEU A 293 22.85 -15.15 -9.66
C LEU A 293 23.72 -16.15 -10.45
N ASN A 294 24.83 -15.68 -11.01
CA ASN A 294 25.77 -16.51 -11.76
C ASN A 294 26.48 -17.53 -10.86
N GLU A 295 26.86 -17.13 -9.65
CA GLU A 295 27.48 -18.04 -8.67
C GLU A 295 26.51 -19.08 -8.18
N MET A 296 25.22 -18.71 -7.97
CA MET A 296 24.16 -19.67 -7.61
C MET A 296 23.93 -20.72 -8.71
N VAL A 297 23.92 -20.31 -9.99
CA VAL A 297 23.76 -21.23 -11.12
C VAL A 297 24.97 -22.14 -11.26
N ILE A 298 26.18 -21.62 -11.08
CA ILE A 298 27.42 -22.42 -11.12
C ILE A 298 27.41 -23.46 -9.99
N ASP A 299 27.00 -23.09 -8.80
CA ASP A 299 26.93 -23.99 -7.64
C ASP A 299 25.87 -25.07 -7.86
N TYR A 300 24.69 -24.71 -8.36
CA TYR A 300 23.66 -25.68 -8.75
C TYR A 300 24.14 -26.68 -9.79
N ILE A 301 24.82 -26.23 -10.86
CA ILE A 301 25.42 -27.12 -11.87
C ILE A 301 26.47 -28.04 -11.23
N ASN A 302 27.25 -27.49 -10.27
CA ASN A 302 28.28 -28.24 -9.57
C ASN A 302 27.72 -29.32 -8.62
N GLN A 303 26.56 -29.17 -8.09
CA GLN A 303 25.87 -30.14 -7.23
C GLN A 303 25.04 -31.15 -8.02
N SER A 304 24.81 -30.93 -9.31
CA SER A 304 24.04 -31.83 -10.17
C SER A 304 24.80 -33.17 -10.41
N PRO A 305 24.15 -34.34 -10.32
CA PRO A 305 24.74 -35.65 -10.57
C PRO A 305 24.94 -35.99 -12.06
N SER A 306 24.79 -35.02 -12.96
CA SER A 306 24.82 -35.20 -14.41
C SER A 306 26.23 -35.48 -14.95
N GLU A 307 26.39 -36.49 -15.78
CA GLU A 307 27.65 -36.80 -16.51
C GLU A 307 28.09 -35.67 -17.45
N ASN A 308 27.16 -34.80 -17.90
CA ASN A 308 27.44 -33.69 -18.81
C ASN A 308 27.74 -32.38 -18.09
N LYS A 309 27.95 -32.38 -16.80
CA LYS A 309 28.16 -31.23 -15.91
C LYS A 309 29.20 -30.25 -16.46
N ASN A 310 30.38 -30.74 -16.85
CA ASN A 310 31.46 -29.87 -17.34
C ASN A 310 31.08 -29.14 -18.64
N ARG A 311 30.32 -29.79 -19.51
CA ARG A 311 29.84 -29.19 -20.76
C ARG A 311 28.81 -28.10 -20.49
N VAL A 312 27.84 -28.36 -19.61
CA VAL A 312 26.82 -27.37 -19.19
C VAL A 312 27.46 -26.16 -18.53
N LEU A 313 28.48 -26.39 -17.69
CA LEU A 313 29.23 -25.32 -17.03
C LEU A 313 29.96 -24.41 -18.04
N GLN A 314 30.58 -25.04 -19.05
CA GLN A 314 31.30 -24.31 -20.10
C GLN A 314 30.33 -23.49 -20.97
N GLU A 315 29.22 -24.05 -21.36
CA GLU A 315 28.19 -23.31 -22.13
C GLU A 315 27.59 -22.16 -21.34
N PHE A 316 27.29 -22.36 -20.06
CA PHE A 316 26.82 -21.27 -19.18
C PHE A 316 27.82 -20.12 -19.08
N LYS A 317 29.11 -20.43 -18.88
CA LYS A 317 30.17 -19.39 -18.84
C LYS A 317 30.26 -18.61 -20.15
N ASN A 318 30.16 -19.29 -21.30
CA ASN A 318 30.17 -18.66 -22.61
C ASN A 318 28.96 -17.69 -22.79
N ILE A 319 27.76 -18.07 -22.32
CA ILE A 319 26.56 -17.22 -22.36
C ILE A 319 26.76 -15.97 -21.48
N VAL A 320 27.32 -16.12 -20.29
CA VAL A 320 27.57 -14.98 -19.37
C VAL A 320 28.61 -14.01 -19.94
N GLU A 321 29.62 -14.52 -20.64
CA GLU A 321 30.65 -13.67 -21.29
C GLU A 321 30.09 -12.93 -22.51
N LEU A 322 29.20 -13.54 -23.29
CA LEU A 322 28.53 -12.90 -24.42
C LEU A 322 27.61 -11.74 -24.01
N ASN A 323 27.01 -11.80 -22.83
CA ASN A 323 26.13 -10.75 -22.31
C ASN A 323 26.90 -9.60 -21.58
N LYS A 324 28.23 -9.67 -21.46
CA LYS A 324 29.07 -8.61 -20.93
C LYS A 324 29.66 -7.68 -22.00
N LYS A 325 29.45 -7.98 -23.27
CA LYS A 325 29.80 -7.13 -24.42
C LYS A 325 28.56 -6.38 -24.93
#